data_ec0be0d8ab1bc567269114d5617967b8
#
_entry.id   ec0be0d8ab1bc567269114d5617967b8
#
_cell.length_a   1.000
_cell.length_b   1.000
_cell.length_c   1.000
_cell.angle_alpha   90.00
_cell.angle_beta   90.00
_cell.angle_gamma   90.00
#
_symmetry.space_group_name_H-M   'P 1'
#
loop_
_entity.id
_entity.type
_entity.pdbx_description
1 polymer ?
#
loop_
_entity_poly.entity_id
_entity_poly.type
_entity_poly.pdbx_seq_one_letter_code
_entity_poly.pdbx_strand_id
1 'polypeptide(L)'
;MKKLIVISAVWCPSCLILKKNLKKLKEEYELNIENLDYDFDEDEVKEYNVGDKLPVIITKEDNKELNRLIGEKSYEEIVDFLRSDNLI
;
A
#
# COMPACT_ATOMS: atom_id res chain seq x y z
N MET A 1 13.42 4.78 -8.88
CA MET A 1 12.61 3.59 -9.08
C MET A 1 11.35 3.68 -8.23
N LYS A 2 10.20 3.48 -8.82
CA LYS A 2 8.93 3.62 -8.08
C LYS A 2 8.54 2.30 -7.43
N LYS A 3 7.95 2.39 -6.25
CA LYS A 3 7.44 1.22 -5.54
C LYS A 3 6.20 1.57 -4.74
N LEU A 4 5.47 0.53 -4.33
CA LEU A 4 4.29 0.63 -3.50
C LEU A 4 4.61 0.07 -2.13
N ILE A 5 4.39 0.87 -1.09
CA ILE A 5 4.52 0.43 0.29
C ILE A 5 3.11 0.11 0.79
N VAL A 6 2.93 -1.07 1.33
CA VAL A 6 1.63 -1.50 1.88
C VAL A 6 1.81 -1.77 3.36
N ILE A 7 1.09 -1.02 4.19
CA ILE A 7 1.12 -1.18 5.64
C ILE A 7 -0.19 -1.80 6.07
N SER A 8 -0.11 -2.97 6.68
CA SER A 8 -1.27 -3.76 7.06
C SER A 8 -1.03 -4.44 8.41
N ALA A 9 -2.08 -5.11 8.91
CA ALA A 9 -1.97 -5.88 10.15
C ALA A 9 -2.77 -7.18 10.00
N VAL A 10 -2.34 -8.21 10.71
CA VAL A 10 -3.01 -9.52 10.63
C VAL A 10 -4.43 -9.50 11.19
N TRP A 11 -4.70 -8.57 12.12
CA TRP A 11 -6.01 -8.40 12.74
C TRP A 11 -6.96 -7.48 11.99
N CYS A 12 -6.53 -6.94 10.84
CA CYS A 12 -7.30 -5.95 10.10
C CYS A 12 -8.10 -6.60 8.96
N PRO A 13 -9.44 -6.64 9.03
CA PRO A 13 -10.26 -7.23 7.95
C PRO A 13 -10.12 -6.52 6.61
N SER A 14 -10.08 -5.20 6.62
CA SER A 14 -9.90 -4.41 5.39
C SER A 14 -8.56 -4.69 4.71
N CYS A 15 -7.54 -5.04 5.50
CA CYS A 15 -6.23 -5.38 4.97
C CYS A 15 -6.27 -6.69 4.18
N LEU A 16 -7.11 -7.64 4.58
CA LEU A 16 -7.29 -8.89 3.86
C LEU A 16 -7.90 -8.66 2.49
N ILE A 17 -8.87 -7.76 2.42
CA ILE A 17 -9.50 -7.37 1.15
C ILE A 17 -8.47 -6.73 0.23
N LEU A 18 -7.66 -5.83 0.79
CA LEU A 18 -6.59 -5.18 0.03
C LEU A 18 -5.60 -6.20 -0.53
N LYS A 19 -5.21 -7.19 0.27
CA LYS A 19 -4.27 -8.22 -0.19
C LYS A 19 -4.79 -8.98 -1.40
N LYS A 20 -6.09 -9.27 -1.45
CA LYS A 20 -6.70 -9.92 -2.60
C LYS A 20 -6.64 -9.02 -3.84
N ASN A 21 -6.92 -7.74 -3.67
CA ASN A 21 -6.86 -6.78 -4.77
C ASN A 21 -5.44 -6.60 -5.29
N LEU A 22 -4.46 -6.56 -4.39
CA LEU A 22 -3.06 -6.42 -4.78
C LEU A 22 -2.55 -7.67 -5.50
N LYS A 23 -2.98 -8.85 -5.08
CA LYS A 23 -2.64 -10.08 -5.78
C LYS A 23 -3.15 -10.05 -7.21
N LYS A 24 -4.38 -9.61 -7.41
CA LYS A 24 -4.97 -9.47 -8.74
C LYS A 24 -4.21 -8.46 -9.59
N LEU A 25 -3.81 -7.33 -8.99
CA LEU A 25 -3.03 -6.31 -9.68
C LEU A 25 -1.66 -6.85 -10.11
N LYS A 26 -1.00 -7.63 -9.26
CA LYS A 26 0.31 -8.20 -9.58
C LYS A 26 0.24 -9.21 -10.73
N GLU A 27 -0.91 -9.82 -10.94
CA GLU A 27 -1.10 -10.72 -12.07
C GLU A 27 -1.22 -9.98 -13.40
N GLU A 28 -1.72 -8.74 -13.37
CA GLU A 28 -1.92 -7.91 -14.56
C GLU A 28 -0.78 -6.95 -14.84
N TYR A 29 -0.08 -6.49 -13.80
CA TYR A 29 0.95 -5.46 -13.90
C TYR A 29 2.19 -5.86 -13.13
N GLU A 30 3.34 -5.40 -13.58
CA GLU A 30 4.57 -5.55 -12.82
C GLU A 30 4.60 -4.46 -11.75
N LEU A 31 4.45 -4.87 -10.49
CA LEU A 31 4.49 -3.95 -9.36
C LEU A 31 5.59 -4.35 -8.39
N ASN A 32 6.36 -3.36 -7.96
CA ASN A 32 7.32 -3.54 -6.89
C ASN A 32 6.61 -3.17 -5.58
N ILE A 33 6.24 -4.17 -4.80
CA ILE A 33 5.48 -3.99 -3.56
C ILE A 33 6.32 -4.39 -2.37
N GLU A 34 6.42 -3.49 -1.40
CA GLU A 34 7.03 -3.77 -0.11
C GLU A 34 5.93 -3.81 0.94
N ASN A 35 5.78 -4.95 1.60
CA ASN A 35 4.78 -5.11 2.64
C ASN A 35 5.39 -4.88 4.01
N LEU A 36 4.76 -4.02 4.82
CA LEU A 36 5.15 -3.76 6.19
C LEU A 36 4.01 -4.15 7.11
N ASP A 37 4.33 -4.83 8.21
CA ASP A 37 3.35 -5.21 9.20
C ASP A 37 3.33 -4.17 10.31
N TYR A 38 2.14 -3.68 10.65
CA TYR A 38 1.95 -2.63 11.64
C TYR A 38 2.55 -2.97 13.00
N ASP A 39 2.46 -4.25 13.39
CA ASP A 39 2.92 -4.69 14.70
C ASP A 39 4.38 -5.18 14.67
N PHE A 40 4.78 -5.88 13.61
CA PHE A 40 6.10 -6.52 13.53
C PHE A 40 7.18 -5.63 12.93
N ASP A 41 6.80 -4.69 12.07
CA ASP A 41 7.72 -3.77 11.42
C ASP A 41 7.56 -2.36 11.98
N GLU A 42 7.35 -2.26 13.28
CA GLU A 42 7.00 -1.01 13.97
C GLU A 42 7.94 0.15 13.68
N ASP A 43 9.24 -0.11 13.67
CA ASP A 43 10.23 0.96 13.43
C ASP A 43 10.10 1.56 12.03
N GLU A 44 9.90 0.70 11.02
CA GLU A 44 9.73 1.15 9.64
C GLU A 44 8.39 1.85 9.46
N VAL A 45 7.34 1.33 10.09
CA VAL A 45 6.00 1.92 10.03
C VAL A 45 6.02 3.33 10.63
N LYS A 46 6.75 3.54 11.71
CA LYS A 46 6.85 4.86 12.34
C LYS A 46 7.46 5.91 11.42
N GLU A 47 8.35 5.52 10.54
CA GLU A 47 8.95 6.44 9.58
C GLU A 47 7.93 7.04 8.61
N TYR A 48 6.80 6.34 8.39
CA TYR A 48 5.75 6.81 7.50
C TYR A 48 4.66 7.60 8.21
N ASN A 49 4.78 7.80 9.52
CA ASN A 49 3.79 8.54 10.31
C ASN A 49 2.37 8.02 10.11
N VAL A 50 2.21 6.71 10.22
CA VAL A 50 0.93 6.05 10.05
C VAL A 50 0.12 6.16 11.34
N GLY A 51 -1.15 6.58 11.21
CA GLY A 51 -2.06 6.61 12.34
C GLY A 51 -2.60 5.22 12.68
N ASP A 52 -3.80 5.18 13.22
CA ASP A 52 -4.45 3.93 13.62
C ASP A 52 -5.41 3.36 12.56
N LYS A 53 -5.54 4.02 11.41
CA LYS A 53 -6.37 3.53 10.31
C LYS A 53 -5.54 2.71 9.33
N LEU A 54 -5.98 1.49 9.09
CA LEU A 54 -5.34 0.55 8.17
C LEU A 54 -6.36 0.04 7.17
N PRO A 55 -5.94 -0.41 5.98
CA PRO A 55 -4.58 -0.40 5.48
C PRO A 55 -4.13 0.98 5.00
N VAL A 56 -2.82 1.16 4.84
CA VAL A 56 -2.25 2.36 4.24
C VAL A 56 -1.41 1.94 3.03
N ILE A 57 -1.65 2.59 1.91
CA ILE A 57 -0.91 2.35 0.68
C ILE A 57 -0.16 3.62 0.32
N ILE A 58 1.15 3.51 0.14
CA ILE A 58 2.00 4.67 -0.15
C ILE A 58 2.75 4.43 -1.45
N THR A 59 2.63 5.36 -2.39
CA THR A 59 3.45 5.34 -3.59
C THR A 59 4.74 6.09 -3.29
N LYS A 60 5.86 5.53 -3.72
CA LYS A 60 7.17 6.06 -3.39
C LYS A 60 8.09 5.99 -4.59
N GLU A 61 8.88 7.04 -4.79
CA GLU A 61 9.94 7.05 -5.79
C GLU A 61 11.27 7.29 -5.08
N ASP A 62 12.15 6.28 -5.14
CA ASP A 62 13.40 6.24 -4.37
C ASP A 62 13.11 6.42 -2.88
N ASN A 63 13.52 7.52 -2.27
CA ASN A 63 13.26 7.78 -0.85
C ASN A 63 12.16 8.81 -0.62
N LYS A 64 11.42 9.16 -1.68
CA LYS A 64 10.41 10.21 -1.60
C LYS A 64 9.00 9.63 -1.72
N GLU A 65 8.18 9.94 -0.73
CA GLU A 65 6.75 9.60 -0.78
C GLU A 65 6.05 10.51 -1.79
N LEU A 66 5.28 9.90 -2.70
CA LEU A 66 4.50 10.65 -3.69
C LEU A 66 3.09 10.92 -3.19
N ASN A 67 2.34 9.88 -2.86
CA ASN A 67 0.97 9.96 -2.39
C ASN A 67 0.66 8.79 -1.48
N ARG A 68 -0.49 8.87 -0.78
CA ARG A 68 -0.97 7.74 0.04
C ARG A 68 -2.50 7.65 0.03
N LEU A 69 -2.99 6.43 0.17
CA LEU A 69 -4.39 6.15 0.45
C LEU A 69 -4.50 5.52 1.82
N ILE A 70 -5.50 5.93 2.59
CA ILE A 70 -5.72 5.45 3.95
C ILE A 70 -7.10 4.81 4.03
N GLY A 71 -7.16 3.60 4.59
CA GLY A 71 -8.39 2.87 4.79
C GLY A 71 -8.78 1.99 3.62
N GLU A 72 -9.95 1.36 3.73
CA GLU A 72 -10.44 0.44 2.71
C GLU A 72 -10.81 1.19 1.43
N LYS A 73 -10.31 0.68 0.30
CA LYS A 73 -10.58 1.25 -1.03
C LYS A 73 -10.98 0.14 -1.99
N SER A 74 -11.78 0.50 -3.00
CA SER A 74 -12.16 -0.44 -4.05
C SER A 74 -10.97 -0.72 -4.96
N TYR A 75 -11.06 -1.82 -5.70
CA TYR A 75 -10.04 -2.17 -6.70
C TYR A 75 -9.84 -1.02 -7.69
N GLU A 76 -10.93 -0.41 -8.15
CA GLU A 76 -10.88 0.68 -9.13
C GLU A 76 -10.20 1.92 -8.56
N GLU A 77 -10.46 2.25 -7.29
CA GLU A 77 -9.80 3.37 -6.63
C GLU A 77 -8.30 3.15 -6.52
N ILE A 78 -7.90 1.92 -6.23
CA ILE A 78 -6.48 1.55 -6.15
C ILE A 78 -5.81 1.66 -7.52
N VAL A 79 -6.48 1.17 -8.57
CA VAL A 79 -5.95 1.27 -9.94
C VAL A 79 -5.75 2.74 -10.34
N ASP A 80 -6.75 3.58 -10.09
CA ASP A 80 -6.66 4.99 -10.41
C ASP A 80 -5.53 5.68 -9.66
N PHE A 81 -5.36 5.34 -8.39
CA PHE A 81 -4.28 5.86 -7.55
C PHE A 81 -2.90 5.49 -8.12
N LEU A 82 -2.71 4.23 -8.47
CA LEU A 82 -1.43 3.76 -9.01
C LEU A 82 -1.15 4.36 -10.39
N ARG A 83 -2.19 4.52 -11.20
CA ARG A 83 -2.06 5.10 -12.53
C ARG A 83 -1.70 6.57 -12.48
N SER A 84 -2.27 7.31 -11.53
CA SER A 84 -1.97 8.74 -11.40
C SER A 84 -0.52 9.00 -11.01
N ASP A 85 0.12 8.04 -10.35
CA ASP A 85 1.54 8.13 -9.96
C ASP A 85 2.46 7.36 -10.91
N ASN A 86 1.91 6.87 -12.01
CA ASN A 86 2.66 6.15 -13.05
C ASN A 86 3.33 4.87 -12.56
N LEU A 87 2.72 4.16 -11.61
CA LEU A 87 3.16 2.84 -11.22
C LEU A 87 2.64 1.77 -12.18
N ILE A 88 1.53 2.05 -12.84
CA ILE A 88 0.97 1.18 -13.87
C ILE A 88 0.54 1.97 -15.09
#